data_49362e775b7b7e076c0947aa5d919f9f
#
_entry.id   49362e775b7b7e076c0947aa5d919f9f
#
_cell.length_a   1.000
_cell.length_b   1.000
_cell.length_c   1.000
_cell.angle_alpha   90.00
_cell.angle_beta   90.00
_cell.angle_gamma   90.00
#
_symmetry.space_group_name_H-M   'P 1'
#
loop_
_entity.id
_entity.type
_entity.pdbx_description
1 polymer ?
#
loop_
_entity_poly.entity_id
_entity_poly.type
_entity_poly.pdbx_seq_one_letter_code
_entity_poly.pdbx_strand_id
1 'polypeptide(L)'
;SATVLNMAELRCSAPVQFDSIVDGEGLRAVVWTQGCPHSCPGCHNPQTHAFDGGTLILAETIADQLKAHFYLDGVTFSGGEPMMQAAVCALLAEEIHKLGMNVWCYTGYQWETLLEKRDPDQMAFLKQIDVLIDGPFVIAEKSLNLVFRGSTNQRLINVPDSLNSGQVILYEGHP
;
A
#
# COMPACT_ATOMS: atom_id res chain seq x y z
N SER A 1 12.42 13.65 -6.76
CA SER A 1 12.21 14.88 -7.53
C SER A 1 11.20 14.67 -8.64
N ALA A 2 10.61 15.75 -9.15
CA ALA A 2 9.65 15.70 -10.28
C ALA A 2 10.26 14.99 -11.50
N THR A 3 11.55 15.20 -11.79
CA THR A 3 12.24 14.55 -12.90
C THR A 3 12.30 13.03 -12.75
N VAL A 4 12.53 12.53 -11.54
CA VAL A 4 12.58 11.08 -11.26
C VAL A 4 11.17 10.49 -11.38
N LEU A 5 10.17 11.20 -10.87
CA LEU A 5 8.77 10.77 -10.95
C LEU A 5 8.30 10.65 -12.41
N ASN A 6 8.72 11.59 -13.28
CA ASN A 6 8.35 11.60 -14.71
C ASN A 6 8.88 10.37 -15.46
N MET A 7 9.94 9.73 -14.96
CA MET A 7 10.58 8.58 -15.61
C MET A 7 10.20 7.25 -14.96
N ALA A 8 9.59 7.28 -13.79
CA ALA A 8 9.25 6.07 -13.05
C ALA A 8 7.95 5.46 -13.56
N GLU A 9 7.93 4.13 -13.65
CA GLU A 9 6.76 3.36 -14.05
C GLU A 9 6.38 2.39 -12.95
N LEU A 10 5.08 2.22 -12.74
CA LEU A 10 4.52 1.24 -11.81
C LEU A 10 3.75 0.20 -12.59
N ARG A 11 4.01 -1.07 -12.32
CA ARG A 11 3.23 -2.16 -12.89
C ARG A 11 1.94 -2.33 -12.09
N CYS A 12 0.82 -2.10 -12.74
CA CYS A 12 -0.50 -2.07 -12.12
C CYS A 12 -1.37 -3.20 -12.65
N SER A 13 -2.18 -3.80 -11.76
CA SER A 13 -3.14 -4.84 -12.13
C SER A 13 -4.44 -4.26 -12.69
N ALA A 14 -4.71 -3.00 -12.39
CA ALA A 14 -5.90 -2.27 -12.83
C ALA A 14 -5.61 -0.76 -12.82
N PRO A 15 -6.44 0.03 -13.52
CA PRO A 15 -6.38 1.48 -13.38
C PRO A 15 -6.62 1.90 -11.93
N VAL A 16 -6.19 3.11 -11.56
CA VAL A 16 -6.46 3.67 -10.23
C VAL A 16 -7.97 3.66 -9.99
N GLN A 17 -8.37 3.10 -8.87
CA GLN A 17 -9.77 3.06 -8.45
C GLN A 17 -10.03 4.27 -7.54
N PHE A 18 -11.12 4.99 -7.80
CA PHE A 18 -11.49 6.16 -7.01
C PHE A 18 -12.70 5.88 -6.13
N ASP A 19 -12.85 6.69 -5.10
CA ASP A 19 -14.02 6.71 -4.23
C ASP A 19 -14.26 5.39 -3.48
N SER A 20 -13.17 4.71 -3.10
CA SER A 20 -13.26 3.51 -2.26
C SER A 20 -13.47 3.87 -0.79
N ILE A 21 -14.35 3.12 -0.12
CA ILE A 21 -14.60 3.23 1.32
C ILE A 21 -14.23 1.94 2.07
N VAL A 22 -13.72 0.92 1.36
CA VAL A 22 -13.44 -0.41 1.95
C VAL A 22 -11.95 -0.73 2.04
N ASP A 23 -11.11 0.07 1.44
CA ASP A 23 -9.66 -0.17 1.36
C ASP A 23 -8.86 0.70 2.33
N GLY A 24 -9.47 1.13 3.40
CA GLY A 24 -8.89 1.98 4.43
C GLY A 24 -9.90 3.00 4.92
N GLU A 25 -9.51 3.78 5.91
CA GLU A 25 -10.37 4.77 6.53
C GLU A 25 -10.59 5.97 5.62
N GLY A 26 -11.81 6.47 5.55
CA GLY A 26 -12.19 7.63 4.74
C GLY A 26 -12.44 7.28 3.28
N LEU A 27 -12.50 8.30 2.44
CA LEU A 27 -12.70 8.17 1.00
C LEU A 27 -11.35 8.14 0.30
N ARG A 28 -11.08 7.08 -0.47
CA ARG A 28 -9.72 6.79 -0.91
C ARG A 28 -9.64 6.47 -2.40
N ALA A 29 -8.48 6.75 -2.98
CA ALA A 29 -8.07 6.10 -4.22
C ALA A 29 -7.29 4.84 -3.88
N VAL A 30 -7.34 3.83 -4.75
CA VAL A 30 -6.56 2.60 -4.61
C VAL A 30 -5.65 2.45 -5.82
N VAL A 31 -4.37 2.31 -5.55
CA VAL A 31 -3.35 1.99 -6.54
C VAL A 31 -3.13 0.48 -6.49
N TRP A 32 -3.53 -0.21 -7.56
CA TRP A 32 -3.50 -1.65 -7.64
C TRP A 32 -2.20 -2.12 -8.30
N THR A 33 -1.27 -2.63 -7.50
CA THR A 33 0.01 -3.15 -8.02
C THR A 33 -0.13 -4.55 -8.58
N GLN A 34 0.75 -4.91 -9.51
CA GLN A 34 0.86 -6.25 -10.10
C GLN A 34 2.18 -6.89 -9.69
N GLY A 35 2.13 -8.18 -9.36
CA GLY A 35 3.26 -8.98 -8.92
C GLY A 35 3.24 -9.25 -7.42
N CYS A 36 3.23 -10.51 -7.05
CA CYS A 36 3.19 -10.90 -5.65
C CYS A 36 3.90 -12.24 -5.43
N PRO A 37 4.90 -12.31 -4.53
CA PRO A 37 5.65 -13.52 -4.25
C PRO A 37 4.98 -14.43 -3.22
N HIS A 38 3.90 -13.97 -2.56
CA HIS A 38 3.39 -14.64 -1.36
C HIS A 38 2.55 -15.88 -1.64
N SER A 39 1.81 -15.93 -2.77
CA SER A 39 0.98 -17.06 -3.17
C SER A 39 0.06 -17.58 -2.06
N CYS A 40 -0.60 -16.67 -1.34
CA CYS A 40 -1.46 -17.04 -0.21
C CYS A 40 -2.63 -17.89 -0.67
N PRO A 41 -2.86 -19.09 -0.08
CA PRO A 41 -4.06 -19.88 -0.38
C PRO A 41 -5.33 -19.06 -0.08
N GLY A 42 -6.27 -19.06 -1.02
CA GLY A 42 -7.52 -18.32 -0.87
C GLY A 42 -7.39 -16.81 -1.04
N CYS A 43 -6.27 -16.33 -1.58
CA CYS A 43 -6.08 -14.90 -1.86
C CYS A 43 -7.25 -14.34 -2.67
N HIS A 44 -7.72 -13.12 -2.32
CA HIS A 44 -8.84 -12.47 -2.99
C HIS A 44 -8.48 -11.94 -4.38
N ASN A 45 -7.19 -11.77 -4.69
CA ASN A 45 -6.71 -11.14 -5.91
C ASN A 45 -5.64 -11.99 -6.62
N PRO A 46 -5.90 -13.28 -6.95
CA PRO A 46 -4.87 -14.14 -7.54
C PRO A 46 -4.37 -13.64 -8.90
N GLN A 47 -5.18 -12.89 -9.63
CA GLN A 47 -4.80 -12.30 -10.91
C GLN A 47 -3.65 -11.27 -10.77
N THR A 48 -3.37 -10.80 -9.55
CA THR A 48 -2.30 -9.82 -9.29
C THR A 48 -0.94 -10.46 -9.03
N HIS A 49 -0.83 -11.80 -9.05
CA HIS A 49 0.38 -12.50 -8.65
C HIS A 49 1.49 -12.51 -9.71
N ALA A 50 1.14 -12.61 -10.99
CA ALA A 50 2.15 -12.71 -12.06
C ALA A 50 2.96 -11.42 -12.17
N PHE A 51 4.30 -11.52 -12.08
CA PHE A 51 5.20 -10.35 -12.16
C PHE A 51 5.26 -9.72 -13.54
N ASP A 52 4.91 -10.44 -14.59
CA ASP A 52 4.85 -9.95 -15.97
C ASP A 52 3.43 -9.57 -16.42
N GLY A 53 2.45 -9.69 -15.52
CA GLY A 53 1.08 -9.32 -15.79
C GLY A 53 0.82 -7.81 -15.65
N GLY A 54 -0.44 -7.43 -15.86
CA GLY A 54 -0.85 -6.05 -15.70
C GLY A 54 -0.30 -5.11 -16.76
N THR A 55 -0.25 -3.83 -16.45
CA THR A 55 0.16 -2.76 -17.35
C THR A 55 1.13 -1.82 -16.63
N LEU A 56 2.18 -1.39 -17.33
CA LEU A 56 3.08 -0.34 -16.82
C LEU A 56 2.42 1.02 -17.00
N ILE A 57 2.31 1.78 -15.92
CA ILE A 57 1.72 3.12 -15.90
C ILE A 57 2.76 4.09 -15.35
N LEU A 58 2.95 5.22 -16.01
CA LEU A 58 3.85 6.26 -15.50
C LEU A 58 3.36 6.77 -14.14
N ALA A 59 4.28 6.86 -13.20
CA ALA A 59 3.97 7.38 -11.87
C ALA A 59 3.41 8.82 -11.94
N GLU A 60 3.93 9.62 -12.86
CA GLU A 60 3.42 10.97 -13.11
C GLU A 60 1.94 10.97 -13.50
N THR A 61 1.53 10.01 -14.35
CA THR A 61 0.12 9.87 -14.75
C THR A 61 -0.76 9.59 -13.53
N ILE A 62 -0.31 8.69 -12.66
CA ILE A 62 -1.04 8.37 -11.42
C ILE A 62 -1.12 9.62 -10.53
N ALA A 63 -0.01 10.32 -10.35
CA ALA A 63 0.03 11.54 -9.54
C ALA A 63 -0.93 12.62 -10.08
N ASP A 64 -0.99 12.80 -11.40
CA ASP A 64 -1.89 13.76 -12.04
C ASP A 64 -3.36 13.38 -11.81
N GLN A 65 -3.69 12.10 -11.90
CA GLN A 65 -5.04 11.60 -11.61
C GLN A 65 -5.44 11.87 -10.16
N LEU A 66 -4.52 11.64 -9.21
CA LEU A 66 -4.76 11.90 -7.81
C LEU A 66 -4.94 13.40 -7.53
N LYS A 67 -4.15 14.24 -8.18
CA LYS A 67 -4.27 15.69 -8.08
C LYS A 67 -5.63 16.19 -8.54
N ALA A 68 -6.19 15.57 -9.58
CA ALA A 68 -7.52 15.91 -10.06
C ALA A 68 -8.63 15.50 -9.10
N HIS A 69 -8.36 14.61 -8.15
CA HIS A 69 -9.32 14.09 -7.16
C HIS A 69 -8.95 14.58 -5.74
N PHE A 70 -8.69 15.85 -5.61
CA PHE A 70 -8.18 16.47 -4.37
C PHE A 70 -9.10 16.35 -3.16
N TYR A 71 -10.35 15.95 -3.34
CA TYR A 71 -11.32 15.74 -2.27
C TYR A 71 -11.10 14.46 -1.47
N LEU A 72 -10.23 13.56 -1.94
CA LEU A 72 -9.98 12.29 -1.27
C LEU A 72 -9.21 12.48 0.05
N ASP A 73 -9.51 11.63 1.02
CA ASP A 73 -8.78 11.61 2.30
C ASP A 73 -7.39 11.01 2.15
N GLY A 74 -7.26 10.02 1.30
CA GLY A 74 -5.98 9.35 1.13
C GLY A 74 -5.92 8.37 -0.03
N VAL A 75 -4.80 7.66 -0.11
CA VAL A 75 -4.50 6.67 -1.13
C VAL A 75 -4.04 5.38 -0.45
N THR A 76 -4.53 4.26 -0.95
CA THR A 76 -4.13 2.93 -0.50
C THR A 76 -3.39 2.21 -1.60
N PHE A 77 -2.22 1.67 -1.29
CA PHE A 77 -1.48 0.76 -2.17
C PHE A 77 -1.90 -0.67 -1.83
N SER A 78 -2.36 -1.40 -2.84
CA SER A 78 -2.88 -2.75 -2.69
C SER A 78 -2.61 -3.58 -3.95
N GLY A 79 -3.31 -4.69 -4.15
CA GLY A 79 -3.22 -5.53 -5.32
C GLY A 79 -2.37 -6.75 -5.08
N GLY A 80 -1.25 -6.88 -5.79
CA GLY A 80 -0.17 -7.83 -5.55
C GLY A 80 0.61 -7.45 -4.29
N GLU A 81 1.91 -7.28 -4.42
CA GLU A 81 2.75 -6.87 -3.28
C GLU A 81 3.40 -5.51 -3.56
N PRO A 82 2.88 -4.40 -2.99
CA PRO A 82 3.46 -3.07 -3.21
C PRO A 82 4.93 -2.96 -2.83
N MET A 83 5.39 -3.71 -1.82
CA MET A 83 6.79 -3.70 -1.39
C MET A 83 7.77 -4.21 -2.45
N MET A 84 7.29 -4.93 -3.48
CA MET A 84 8.09 -5.37 -4.60
C MET A 84 8.35 -4.24 -5.61
N GLN A 85 7.65 -3.13 -5.49
CA GLN A 85 7.85 -1.92 -6.30
C GLN A 85 8.05 -0.70 -5.39
N ALA A 86 8.76 -0.90 -4.30
CA ALA A 86 8.87 0.06 -3.21
C ALA A 86 9.49 1.40 -3.65
N ALA A 87 10.46 1.39 -4.55
CA ALA A 87 11.11 2.63 -5.00
C ALA A 87 10.09 3.58 -5.66
N VAL A 88 9.29 3.07 -6.59
CA VAL A 88 8.27 3.86 -7.28
C VAL A 88 7.15 4.25 -6.32
N CYS A 89 6.71 3.31 -5.48
CA CYS A 89 5.68 3.58 -4.48
C CYS A 89 6.11 4.68 -3.51
N ALA A 90 7.39 4.70 -3.11
CA ALA A 90 7.92 5.75 -2.25
C ALA A 90 7.83 7.14 -2.91
N LEU A 91 8.18 7.23 -4.19
CA LEU A 91 8.06 8.49 -4.95
C LEU A 91 6.61 8.96 -5.04
N LEU A 92 5.69 8.04 -5.34
CA LEU A 92 4.26 8.35 -5.38
C LEU A 92 3.74 8.79 -4.01
N ALA A 93 4.12 8.09 -2.96
CA ALA A 93 3.67 8.40 -1.61
C ALA A 93 4.11 9.80 -1.18
N GLU A 94 5.31 10.21 -1.56
CA GLU A 94 5.79 11.56 -1.32
C GLU A 94 4.89 12.61 -2.01
N GLU A 95 4.53 12.38 -3.27
CA GLU A 95 3.62 13.26 -4.01
C GLU A 95 2.22 13.27 -3.39
N ILE A 96 1.74 12.12 -2.92
CA ILE A 96 0.44 12.00 -2.25
C ILE A 96 0.40 12.89 -1.00
N HIS A 97 1.45 12.86 -0.20
CA HIS A 97 1.53 13.72 1.00
C HIS A 97 1.54 15.20 0.64
N LYS A 98 2.18 15.58 -0.46
CA LYS A 98 2.16 16.97 -0.93
C LYS A 98 0.75 17.43 -1.31
N LEU A 99 -0.12 16.51 -1.69
CA LEU A 99 -1.52 16.80 -1.98
C LEU A 99 -2.41 16.87 -0.72
N GLY A 100 -1.83 16.65 0.45
CA GLY A 100 -2.57 16.66 1.72
C GLY A 100 -3.31 15.36 2.02
N MET A 101 -2.99 14.27 1.33
CA MET A 101 -3.61 12.97 1.52
C MET A 101 -2.71 12.06 2.35
N ASN A 102 -3.31 11.11 3.09
CA ASN A 102 -2.55 10.10 3.80
C ASN A 102 -2.33 8.85 2.95
N VAL A 103 -1.43 7.99 3.39
CA VAL A 103 -1.00 6.79 2.66
C VAL A 103 -1.22 5.55 3.51
N TRP A 104 -1.99 4.62 2.99
CA TRP A 104 -2.18 3.28 3.54
C TRP A 104 -1.56 2.27 2.59
N CYS A 105 -1.08 1.15 3.10
CA CYS A 105 -0.47 0.10 2.29
C CYS A 105 -0.79 -1.27 2.86
N TYR A 106 -1.24 -2.17 2.00
CA TYR A 106 -1.35 -3.60 2.31
C TYR A 106 -0.06 -4.29 1.90
N THR A 107 0.48 -5.13 2.77
CA THR A 107 1.63 -5.98 2.47
C THR A 107 1.43 -7.37 3.04
N GLY A 108 1.90 -8.38 2.30
CA GLY A 108 1.96 -9.74 2.81
C GLY A 108 3.15 -10.00 3.73
N TYR A 109 4.13 -9.07 3.77
CA TYR A 109 5.24 -9.16 4.70
C TYR A 109 4.81 -8.78 6.10
N GLN A 110 5.46 -9.37 7.10
CA GLN A 110 5.32 -8.90 8.46
C GLN A 110 6.23 -7.69 8.69
N TRP A 111 5.80 -6.78 9.55
CA TRP A 111 6.56 -5.60 9.95
C TRP A 111 8.00 -5.95 10.34
N GLU A 112 8.15 -6.97 11.18
CA GLU A 112 9.43 -7.42 11.70
C GLU A 112 10.37 -7.86 10.58
N THR A 113 9.83 -8.55 9.55
CA THR A 113 10.60 -8.98 8.39
C THR A 113 11.10 -7.79 7.58
N LEU A 114 10.27 -6.78 7.37
CA LEU A 114 10.66 -5.57 6.64
C LEU A 114 11.79 -4.83 7.37
N LEU A 115 11.70 -4.71 8.69
CA LEU A 115 12.72 -4.03 9.47
C LEU A 115 14.01 -4.84 9.58
N GLU A 116 13.92 -6.17 9.63
CA GLU A 116 15.08 -7.05 9.67
C GLU A 116 15.88 -6.99 8.36
N LYS A 117 15.19 -7.03 7.22
CA LYS A 117 15.82 -6.95 5.89
C LYS A 117 16.46 -5.59 5.64
N ARG A 118 15.84 -4.52 6.08
CA ARG A 118 16.27 -3.14 5.86
C ARG A 118 16.63 -2.83 4.41
N ASP A 119 15.81 -3.33 3.47
CA ASP A 119 15.97 -2.96 2.06
C ASP A 119 15.80 -1.44 1.92
N PRO A 120 16.75 -0.73 1.28
CA PRO A 120 16.69 0.73 1.21
C PRO A 120 15.43 1.27 0.57
N ASP A 121 14.94 0.65 -0.49
CA ASP A 121 13.73 1.09 -1.18
C ASP A 121 12.48 0.83 -0.34
N GLN A 122 12.41 -0.35 0.28
CA GLN A 122 11.31 -0.69 1.16
C GLN A 122 11.27 0.22 2.40
N MET A 123 12.43 0.55 2.95
CA MET A 123 12.50 1.48 4.09
C MET A 123 12.09 2.90 3.68
N ALA A 124 12.48 3.35 2.48
CA ALA A 124 12.06 4.65 1.97
C ALA A 124 10.55 4.73 1.79
N PHE A 125 9.93 3.66 1.27
CA PHE A 125 8.49 3.58 1.14
C PHE A 125 7.81 3.51 2.52
N LEU A 126 8.31 2.67 3.41
CA LEU A 126 7.76 2.51 4.76
C LEU A 126 7.68 3.86 5.51
N LYS A 127 8.70 4.69 5.36
CA LYS A 127 8.73 6.03 5.98
C LYS A 127 7.63 6.97 5.46
N GLN A 128 7.06 6.68 4.29
CA GLN A 128 5.99 7.46 3.69
C GLN A 128 4.60 6.89 4.01
N ILE A 129 4.53 5.71 4.61
CA ILE A 129 3.24 5.06 4.92
C ILE A 129 2.75 5.53 6.29
N ASP A 130 1.48 5.89 6.36
CA ASP A 130 0.82 6.27 7.61
C ASP A 130 0.26 5.05 8.34
N VAL A 131 -0.40 4.15 7.61
CA VAL A 131 -0.93 2.90 8.15
C VAL A 131 -0.54 1.74 7.25
N LEU A 132 0.11 0.75 7.83
CA LEU A 132 0.48 -0.50 7.15
C LEU A 132 -0.42 -1.63 7.65
N ILE A 133 -1.08 -2.32 6.73
CA ILE A 133 -1.79 -3.57 7.05
C ILE A 133 -0.82 -4.69 6.69
N ASP A 134 -0.26 -5.35 7.70
CA ASP A 134 0.83 -6.30 7.52
C ASP A 134 0.40 -7.75 7.66
N GLY A 135 1.21 -8.62 7.07
CA GLY A 135 1.05 -10.07 7.18
C GLY A 135 0.27 -10.68 6.03
N PRO A 136 0.57 -11.95 5.70
CA PRO A 136 -0.11 -12.65 4.62
C PRO A 136 -1.57 -12.92 4.98
N PHE A 137 -2.41 -13.06 3.93
CA PHE A 137 -3.77 -13.57 4.14
C PHE A 137 -3.70 -15.04 4.57
N VAL A 138 -4.27 -15.37 5.72
CA VAL A 138 -4.32 -16.73 6.25
C VAL A 138 -5.77 -17.19 6.24
N ILE A 139 -6.11 -18.13 5.32
CA ILE A 139 -7.49 -18.56 5.14
C ILE A 139 -8.10 -19.17 6.40
N ALA A 140 -7.32 -19.87 7.20
CA ALA A 140 -7.77 -20.44 8.47
C ALA A 140 -8.18 -19.38 9.50
N GLU A 141 -7.71 -18.14 9.34
CA GLU A 141 -8.00 -17.00 10.22
C GLU A 141 -8.91 -15.96 9.55
N LYS A 142 -9.52 -16.31 8.41
CA LYS A 142 -10.45 -15.45 7.71
C LYS A 142 -11.65 -15.11 8.58
N SER A 143 -12.04 -13.84 8.56
CA SER A 143 -13.23 -13.36 9.23
C SER A 143 -13.89 -12.24 8.43
N LEU A 144 -15.21 -12.31 8.27
CA LEU A 144 -15.99 -11.27 7.60
C LEU A 144 -16.30 -10.07 8.52
N ASN A 145 -15.97 -10.18 9.80
CA ASN A 145 -16.23 -9.13 10.79
C ASN A 145 -15.04 -8.17 10.96
N LEU A 146 -13.96 -8.38 10.22
CA LEU A 146 -12.77 -7.55 10.33
C LEU A 146 -12.91 -6.29 9.46
N VAL A 147 -12.42 -5.17 9.98
CA VAL A 147 -12.38 -3.89 9.26
C VAL A 147 -11.00 -3.74 8.62
N PHE A 148 -10.97 -3.55 7.31
CA PHE A 148 -9.77 -3.30 6.49
C PHE A 148 -8.74 -4.43 6.42
N ARG A 149 -9.04 -5.61 6.93
CA ARG A 149 -8.14 -6.77 6.82
C ARG A 149 -8.94 -8.04 6.58
N GLY A 150 -8.30 -9.04 5.95
CA GLY A 150 -8.99 -10.27 5.55
C GLY A 150 -8.89 -11.41 6.55
N SER A 151 -7.90 -11.39 7.43
CA SER A 151 -7.66 -12.44 8.43
C SER A 151 -7.16 -11.86 9.74
N THR A 152 -7.36 -12.58 10.83
CA THR A 152 -7.10 -12.07 12.19
C THR A 152 -5.62 -11.84 12.50
N ASN A 153 -4.73 -12.53 11.79
CA ASN A 153 -3.28 -12.36 11.94
C ASN A 153 -2.77 -11.02 11.41
N GLN A 154 -3.51 -10.37 10.51
CA GLN A 154 -3.12 -9.09 9.93
C GLN A 154 -3.33 -7.96 10.94
N ARG A 155 -2.41 -7.00 10.93
CA ARG A 155 -2.43 -5.86 11.87
C ARG A 155 -2.53 -4.56 11.12
N LEU A 156 -3.24 -3.59 11.69
CA LEU A 156 -3.21 -2.19 11.25
C LEU A 156 -2.17 -1.47 12.10
N ILE A 157 -1.05 -1.11 11.49
CA ILE A 157 0.11 -0.55 12.19
C ILE A 157 0.19 0.95 11.92
N ASN A 158 0.27 1.74 13.00
CA ASN A 158 0.61 3.15 12.92
C ASN A 158 2.12 3.25 12.64
N VAL A 159 2.49 3.51 11.40
CA VAL A 159 3.88 3.45 10.98
C VAL A 159 4.73 4.56 11.59
N PRO A 160 4.33 5.83 11.58
CA PRO A 160 5.15 6.88 12.19
C PRO A 160 5.44 6.62 13.67
N ASP A 161 4.43 6.26 14.45
CA ASP A 161 4.61 6.00 15.88
C ASP A 161 5.45 4.75 16.13
N SER A 162 5.28 3.72 15.29
CA SER A 162 6.06 2.48 15.40
C SER A 162 7.53 2.72 15.09
N LEU A 163 7.85 3.48 14.06
CA LEU A 163 9.23 3.83 13.72
C LEU A 163 9.89 4.67 14.81
N ASN A 164 9.15 5.62 15.39
CA ASN A 164 9.66 6.50 16.43
C ASN A 164 9.93 5.77 17.75
N SER A 165 9.06 4.83 18.11
CA SER A 165 9.16 4.12 19.40
C SER A 165 10.05 2.89 19.36
N GLY A 166 10.32 2.34 18.17
CA GLY A 166 11.01 1.07 18.01
C GLY A 166 10.14 -0.15 18.31
N GLN A 167 8.85 0.03 18.50
CA GLN A 167 7.88 -1.04 18.80
C GLN A 167 6.67 -0.87 17.87
N VAL A 168 5.96 -1.99 17.59
CA VAL A 168 4.71 -1.92 16.84
C VAL A 168 3.66 -1.21 17.68
N ILE A 169 3.15 -0.12 17.13
CA ILE A 169 2.01 0.62 17.69
C ILE A 169 0.84 0.42 16.74
N LEU A 170 -0.26 -0.12 17.23
CA LEU A 170 -1.44 -0.36 16.41
C LEU A 170 -2.17 0.95 16.12
N TYR A 171 -2.75 1.03 14.91
CA TYR A 171 -3.58 2.16 14.52
C TYR A 171 -4.96 2.04 15.18
N GLU A 172 -5.39 3.09 15.87
CA GLU A 172 -6.64 3.11 16.62
C GLU A 172 -7.75 3.93 15.93
N GLY A 173 -7.47 4.44 14.74
CA GLY A 173 -8.39 5.29 14.01
C GLY A 173 -8.28 6.76 14.39
N HIS A 174 -9.04 7.60 13.69
CA HIS A 174 -9.19 9.00 14.04
C HIS A 174 -10.41 9.20 14.92
N PRO A 175 -10.33 10.07 15.93
CA PRO A 175 -11.49 10.40 16.76
C PRO A 175 -12.57 11.11 15.97
#